data_3792560dd7afaca16964afae3744dc63
#
_entry.id   3792560dd7afaca16964afae3744dc63
#
_cell.length_a   1.000
_cell.length_b   1.000
_cell.length_c   1.000
_cell.angle_alpha   90.00
_cell.angle_beta   90.00
_cell.angle_gamma   90.00
#
_symmetry.space_group_name_H-M   'P 1'
#
loop_
_entity.id
_entity.type
_entity.pdbx_description
1 polymer ?
#
loop_
_entity_poly.entity_id
_entity_poly.type
_entity_poly.pdbx_seq_one_letter_code
_entity_poly.pdbx_strand_id
1 'polypeptide(L)'
;MKLSTLEPTLAVDRLLELYCEWRTTCCDVRTAYDRFCAVRACDRPLAYAAFAGALDREELAACAYADHLTLVSSLLEDDAWASHAIASS
;
A
#
# COMPACT_ATOMS: atom_id res chain seq x y z
N MET A 1 -25.59 -7.25 -5.18
CA MET A 1 -25.14 -7.27 -5.37
C MET A 1 -24.20 -7.31 -5.47
N LYS A 2 -23.83 -7.16 -5.29
CA LYS A 2 -23.10 -7.25 -5.41
C LYS A 2 -21.93 -7.50 -5.70
N LEU A 3 -21.66 -7.90 -5.89
CA LEU A 3 -20.47 -8.51 -6.47
C LEU A 3 -19.70 -7.57 -7.35
N SER A 4 -20.26 -6.45 -7.64
CA SER A 4 -19.59 -5.41 -8.41
C SER A 4 -18.30 -4.96 -7.73
N THR A 5 -18.20 -5.15 -6.40
CA THR A 5 -16.98 -4.80 -5.69
C THR A 5 -15.82 -5.70 -6.04
N LEU A 6 -16.11 -6.85 -6.68
CA LEU A 6 -15.08 -7.80 -7.06
C LEU A 6 -14.69 -7.70 -8.52
N GLU A 7 -15.23 -6.72 -9.25
CA GLU A 7 -14.80 -6.49 -10.62
C GLU A 7 -13.33 -6.17 -10.69
N PRO A 8 -12.59 -6.79 -11.63
CA PRO A 8 -11.15 -6.53 -11.75
C PRO A 8 -10.81 -5.07 -11.93
N THR A 9 -11.62 -4.32 -12.67
CA THR A 9 -11.36 -2.90 -12.89
C THR A 9 -11.40 -2.11 -11.59
N LEU A 10 -12.43 -2.35 -10.76
CA LEU A 10 -12.55 -1.68 -9.47
C LEU A 10 -11.43 -2.09 -8.53
N ALA A 11 -11.04 -3.38 -8.58
CA ALA A 11 -9.95 -3.87 -7.75
C ALA A 11 -8.63 -3.19 -8.13
N VAL A 12 -8.37 -3.00 -9.41
CA VAL A 12 -7.16 -2.33 -9.87
C VAL A 12 -7.18 -0.85 -9.50
N ASP A 13 -8.34 -0.20 -9.63
CA ASP A 13 -8.46 1.20 -9.22
C ASP A 13 -8.14 1.37 -7.74
N ARG A 14 -8.65 0.47 -6.90
CA ARG A 14 -8.35 0.52 -5.47
C ARG A 14 -6.87 0.26 -5.21
N LEU A 15 -6.27 -0.64 -5.98
CA LEU A 15 -4.84 -0.91 -5.85
C LEU A 15 -4.02 0.34 -6.11
N LEU A 16 -4.39 1.12 -7.15
CA LEU A 16 -3.69 2.35 -7.45
C LEU A 16 -3.86 3.38 -6.35
N GLU A 17 -5.06 3.47 -5.75
CA GLU A 17 -5.28 4.35 -4.61
C GLU A 17 -4.38 3.97 -3.43
N LEU A 18 -4.31 2.67 -3.13
CA LEU A 18 -3.48 2.18 -2.04
C LEU A 18 -2.00 2.42 -2.31
N TYR A 19 -1.59 2.29 -3.56
CA TYR A 19 -0.21 2.58 -3.94
C TYR A 19 0.11 4.05 -3.68
N CYS A 20 -0.78 4.96 -4.06
CA CYS A 20 -0.57 6.39 -3.85
C CYS A 20 -0.52 6.72 -2.36
N GLU A 21 -1.40 6.09 -1.55
CA GLU A 21 -1.39 6.28 -0.10
C GLU A 21 -0.06 5.81 0.50
N TRP A 22 0.41 4.65 0.07
CA TRP A 22 1.68 4.14 0.55
C TRP A 22 2.85 5.06 0.16
N ARG A 23 2.85 5.55 -1.08
CA ARG A 23 3.91 6.47 -1.53
C ARG A 23 3.90 7.75 -0.71
N THR A 24 2.73 8.24 -0.33
CA THR A 24 2.61 9.41 0.52
C THR A 24 3.24 9.15 1.89
N THR A 25 2.98 7.97 2.48
CA THR A 25 3.58 7.64 3.78
C THR A 25 5.09 7.48 3.67
N CYS A 26 5.60 7.00 2.54
CA CYS A 26 7.05 6.93 2.33
C CYS A 26 7.68 8.33 2.34
N CYS A 27 7.02 9.30 1.73
CA CYS A 27 7.49 10.69 1.77
C CYS A 27 7.44 11.25 3.18
N ASP A 28 6.39 10.92 3.95
CA ASP A 28 6.26 11.35 5.33
C ASP A 28 7.40 10.79 6.19
N VAL A 29 7.77 9.53 5.97
CA VAL A 29 8.88 8.91 6.69
C VAL A 29 10.16 9.67 6.42
N ARG A 30 10.42 10.00 5.14
CA ARG A 30 11.63 10.72 4.78
C ARG A 30 11.66 12.11 5.43
N THR A 31 10.53 12.81 5.39
CA THR A 31 10.43 14.13 5.99
C THR A 31 10.67 14.06 7.50
N ALA A 32 10.07 13.07 8.16
CA ALA A 32 10.24 12.90 9.60
C ALA A 32 11.68 12.55 9.95
N TYR A 33 12.33 11.73 9.14
CA TYR A 33 13.73 11.37 9.36
C TYR A 33 14.64 12.58 9.20
N ASP A 34 14.43 13.39 8.15
CA ASP A 34 15.22 14.59 7.93
C ASP A 34 15.07 15.55 9.10
N ARG A 35 13.84 15.67 9.63
CA ARG A 35 13.59 16.53 10.78
C ARG A 35 14.29 16.00 12.02
N PHE A 36 14.22 14.68 12.22
CA PHE A 36 14.90 14.04 13.36
C PHE A 36 16.41 14.34 13.33
N CYS A 37 17.01 14.27 12.14
CA CYS A 37 18.44 14.52 12.00
C CYS A 37 18.81 16.00 12.21
N ALA A 38 17.85 16.91 12.00
CA ALA A 38 18.12 18.35 12.04
C ALA A 38 17.83 19.00 13.40
N VAL A 39 17.05 18.34 14.28
CA VAL A 39 16.64 18.96 15.54
C VAL A 39 17.76 18.94 16.57
N ARG A 40 17.62 19.80 17.55
CA ARG A 40 18.54 19.84 18.69
C ARG A 40 18.35 18.64 19.59
N ALA A 41 19.37 18.32 20.39
CA ALA A 41 19.32 17.16 21.27
C ALA A 41 18.11 17.16 22.21
N CYS A 42 17.71 18.35 22.71
CA CYS A 42 16.57 18.43 23.62
C CYS A 42 15.23 18.11 22.94
N ASP A 43 15.14 18.30 21.61
CA ASP A 43 13.92 18.02 20.87
C ASP A 43 13.95 16.65 20.21
N ARG A 44 15.05 15.92 20.35
CA ARG A 44 15.24 14.65 19.68
C ARG A 44 14.21 13.58 20.08
N PRO A 45 13.83 13.45 21.36
CA PRO A 45 12.82 12.44 21.71
C PRO A 45 11.47 12.66 21.02
N LEU A 46 11.05 13.93 20.89
CA LEU A 46 9.79 14.24 20.21
C LEU A 46 9.90 13.97 18.72
N ALA A 47 11.02 14.36 18.12
CA ALA A 47 11.25 14.11 16.69
C ALA A 47 11.35 12.61 16.42
N TYR A 48 11.93 11.85 17.35
CA TYR A 48 12.01 10.40 17.21
C TYR A 48 10.61 9.77 17.25
N ALA A 49 9.77 10.25 18.19
CA ALA A 49 8.39 9.75 18.27
C ALA A 49 7.62 10.01 16.98
N ALA A 50 7.82 11.18 16.38
CA ALA A 50 7.18 11.52 15.11
C ALA A 50 7.68 10.61 13.99
N PHE A 51 8.96 10.32 13.97
CA PHE A 51 9.56 9.44 12.98
C PHE A 51 9.05 8.01 13.15
N ALA A 52 9.00 7.50 14.38
CA ALA A 52 8.48 6.16 14.67
C ALA A 52 7.01 6.05 14.25
N GLY A 53 6.21 7.09 14.51
CA GLY A 53 4.82 7.11 14.09
C GLY A 53 4.68 7.08 12.57
N ALA A 54 5.56 7.81 11.87
CA ALA A 54 5.55 7.79 10.41
C ALA A 54 5.90 6.40 9.87
N LEU A 55 6.86 5.71 10.50
CA LEU A 55 7.21 4.35 10.11
C LEU A 55 6.03 3.40 10.30
N ASP A 56 5.31 3.54 11.41
CA ASP A 56 4.14 2.69 11.66
C ASP A 56 3.07 2.90 10.60
N ARG A 57 2.83 4.15 10.21
CA ARG A 57 1.85 4.44 9.18
C ARG A 57 2.28 3.89 7.82
N GLU A 58 3.56 3.99 7.51
CA GLU A 58 4.10 3.47 6.26
C GLU A 58 3.96 1.95 6.23
N GLU A 59 4.24 1.29 7.34
CA GLU A 59 4.11 -0.17 7.41
C GLU A 59 2.68 -0.60 7.20
N LEU A 60 1.72 0.07 7.83
CA LEU A 60 0.31 -0.24 7.65
C LEU A 60 -0.14 -0.03 6.20
N ALA A 61 0.30 1.06 5.59
CA ALA A 61 -0.05 1.36 4.21
C ALA A 61 0.58 0.34 3.26
N ALA A 62 1.82 -0.07 3.53
CA ALA A 62 2.49 -1.08 2.72
C ALA A 62 1.79 -2.43 2.82
N CYS A 63 1.35 -2.80 4.02
CA CYS A 63 0.62 -4.06 4.21
C CYS A 63 -0.72 -4.03 3.48
N ALA A 64 -1.45 -2.92 3.57
CA ALA A 64 -2.72 -2.78 2.88
C ALA A 64 -2.54 -2.90 1.37
N TYR A 65 -1.49 -2.28 0.83
CA TYR A 65 -1.18 -2.36 -0.58
C TYR A 65 -0.82 -3.80 -0.97
N ALA A 66 0.04 -4.44 -0.17
CA ALA A 66 0.49 -5.81 -0.47
C ALA A 66 -0.67 -6.80 -0.42
N ASP A 67 -1.56 -6.67 0.57
CA ASP A 67 -2.72 -7.56 0.68
C ASP A 67 -3.64 -7.40 -0.52
N HIS A 68 -3.87 -6.16 -0.93
CA HIS A 68 -4.74 -5.90 -2.07
C HIS A 68 -4.10 -6.35 -3.38
N LEU A 69 -2.77 -6.21 -3.48
CA LEU A 69 -2.03 -6.69 -4.64
C LEU A 69 -2.18 -8.20 -4.78
N THR A 70 -2.10 -8.92 -3.66
CA THR A 70 -2.32 -10.37 -3.66
C THR A 70 -3.73 -10.70 -4.15
N LEU A 71 -4.73 -9.96 -3.69
CA LEU A 71 -6.10 -10.16 -4.12
C LEU A 71 -6.26 -9.94 -5.63
N VAL A 72 -5.71 -8.83 -6.12
CA VAL A 72 -5.80 -8.51 -7.56
C VAL A 72 -5.08 -9.56 -8.38
N SER A 73 -3.92 -10.00 -7.93
CA SER A 73 -3.17 -11.04 -8.64
C SER A 73 -3.96 -12.34 -8.72
N SER A 74 -4.64 -12.72 -7.63
CA SER A 74 -5.48 -13.90 -7.62
C SER A 74 -6.65 -13.78 -8.61
N LEU A 75 -7.27 -12.61 -8.65
CA LEU A 75 -8.38 -12.39 -9.57
C LEU A 75 -7.92 -12.49 -11.02
N LEU A 76 -6.76 -11.93 -11.34
CA LEU A 76 -6.22 -11.96 -12.69
C LEU A 76 -5.76 -13.37 -13.07
N GLU A 77 -5.19 -14.11 -12.13
CA GLU A 77 -4.79 -15.49 -12.35
C GLU A 77 -5.99 -16.37 -12.65
N ASP A 78 -7.07 -16.18 -11.89
CA ASP A 78 -8.29 -16.95 -12.11
C ASP A 78 -8.86 -16.67 -13.50
N ASP A 79 -8.86 -15.41 -13.94
CA ASP A 79 -9.29 -15.04 -15.28
C ASP A 79 -8.41 -15.66 -16.34
N ALA A 80 -7.09 -15.58 -16.16
CA ALA A 80 -6.14 -16.13 -17.11
C ALA A 80 -6.28 -17.65 -17.20
N TRP A 81 -6.47 -18.31 -16.06
CA TRP A 81 -6.63 -19.74 -16.00
C TRP A 81 -7.92 -20.17 -16.69
N ALA A 82 -9.02 -19.45 -16.44
CA ALA A 82 -10.31 -19.76 -17.08
C ALA A 82 -10.21 -19.61 -18.59
N SER A 83 -9.56 -18.53 -19.05
CA SER A 83 -9.39 -18.31 -20.48
C SER A 83 -8.53 -19.40 -21.11
N HIS A 84 -7.48 -19.81 -20.42
CA HIS A 84 -6.58 -20.85 -20.91
C HIS A 84 -7.30 -22.19 -20.98
N ALA A 85 -8.09 -22.52 -19.97
CA ALA A 85 -8.85 -23.77 -19.95
C ALA A 85 -9.83 -23.84 -21.10
N ILE A 86 -10.50 -22.73 -21.39
CA ILE A 86 -11.44 -22.66 -22.51
C ILE A 86 -10.70 -22.84 -23.84
N ALA A 87 -9.57 -22.19 -23.98
CA ALA A 87 -8.78 -22.27 -25.21
C ALA A 87 -8.22 -23.67 -25.43
N SER A 88 -7.95 -24.39 -24.36
CA SER A 88 -7.39 -25.73 -24.44
C SER A 88 -8.43 -26.79 -24.79
N SER A 89 -9.70 -26.46 -24.60
CA SER A 89 -10.75 -27.42 -24.94
C SER A 89 -11.14 -27.29 -26.37
#